data_fcd0bd983adc0b1d491cf74dc270ecd2
#
_entry.id   fcd0bd983adc0b1d491cf74dc270ecd2
#
_cell.length_a   1.000
_cell.length_b   1.000
_cell.length_c   1.000
_cell.angle_alpha   90.00
_cell.angle_beta   90.00
_cell.angle_gamma   90.00
#
_symmetry.space_group_name_H-M   'P 1'
#
loop_
_entity.id
_entity.type
_entity.pdbx_description
1 polymer ?
#
loop_
_entity_poly.entity_id
_entity_poly.type
_entity_poly.pdbx_seq_one_letter_code
_entity_poly.pdbx_strand_id
1 'polypeptide(L)'
;ALGEWLQWFDTQFPMPGYSAIPHISTILNGCPGGFRPAMLLHLLGTYGALCFSNVRAQYMDGRSHSPSLQVVIVGAQGSGKSIFKNVYEQDLFHRVVMEDREKARSNKPDQIIQTIGSEISKARLLELIAGNHDVYFYSMETEIDTVRQSFTKGGGLSSDLLRKAFSNESISLDNKHTPNECRGTFLVYFNYTFTGTP
;
A
#
# COMPACT_ATOMS: atom_id res chain seq x y z
N ALA A 1 -17.52 14.57 -25.10
CA ALA A 1 -17.94 13.37 -24.33
C ALA A 1 -17.06 13.10 -23.11
N LEU A 2 -15.75 12.76 -23.25
CA LEU A 2 -14.90 12.47 -22.08
C LEU A 2 -14.64 13.71 -21.21
N GLY A 3 -14.37 14.86 -21.84
CA GLY A 3 -14.13 16.13 -21.13
C GLY A 3 -15.36 16.63 -20.37
N GLU A 4 -16.53 16.46 -20.93
CA GLU A 4 -17.80 16.81 -20.29
C GLU A 4 -18.09 15.90 -19.10
N TRP A 5 -17.76 14.61 -19.22
CA TRP A 5 -17.91 13.64 -18.14
C TRP A 5 -16.97 13.93 -16.98
N LEU A 6 -15.73 14.30 -17.25
CA LEU A 6 -14.76 14.70 -16.24
C LEU A 6 -15.20 15.98 -15.51
N GLN A 7 -15.70 16.99 -16.25
CA GLN A 7 -16.25 18.21 -15.65
C GLN A 7 -17.47 17.92 -14.78
N TRP A 8 -18.38 17.06 -15.25
CA TRP A 8 -19.53 16.64 -14.46
C TRP A 8 -19.08 15.93 -13.18
N PHE A 9 -18.11 15.01 -13.28
CA PHE A 9 -17.57 14.29 -12.13
C PHE A 9 -16.95 15.23 -11.10
N ASP A 10 -16.16 16.18 -11.55
CA ASP A 10 -15.52 17.17 -10.67
C ASP A 10 -16.54 18.08 -9.94
N THR A 11 -17.71 18.32 -10.54
CA THR A 11 -18.78 19.09 -9.89
C THR A 11 -19.59 18.27 -8.90
N GLN A 12 -19.78 16.98 -9.14
CA GLN A 12 -20.53 16.09 -8.26
C GLN A 12 -19.69 15.56 -7.09
N PHE A 13 -18.39 15.39 -7.32
CA PHE A 13 -17.44 14.86 -6.36
C PHE A 13 -16.24 15.80 -6.23
N PRO A 14 -16.43 16.99 -5.64
CA PRO A 14 -15.34 17.93 -5.48
C PRO A 14 -14.23 17.36 -4.64
N MET A 15 -13.00 17.63 -5.04
CA MET A 15 -11.84 17.23 -4.25
C MET A 15 -11.91 17.78 -2.84
N PRO A 16 -11.64 16.96 -1.80
CA PRO A 16 -11.56 17.47 -0.42
C PRO A 16 -10.49 18.56 -0.32
N GLY A 17 -10.68 19.50 0.59
CA GLY A 17 -9.71 20.55 0.85
C GLY A 17 -8.37 19.99 1.35
N TYR A 18 -7.36 20.06 0.52
CA TYR A 18 -5.99 19.57 0.84
C TYR A 18 -4.97 20.71 0.97
N SER A 19 -5.40 21.94 0.71
CA SER A 19 -4.52 23.13 0.76
C SER A 19 -3.88 23.39 2.14
N ALA A 20 -4.50 22.88 3.19
CA ALA A 20 -3.96 22.96 4.55
C ALA A 20 -2.74 22.06 4.80
N ILE A 21 -2.44 21.12 3.90
CA ILE A 21 -1.31 20.19 4.00
C ILE A 21 -0.32 20.52 2.88
N PRO A 22 0.74 21.32 3.16
CA PRO A 22 1.62 21.88 2.13
C PRO A 22 2.23 20.85 1.19
N HIS A 23 2.67 19.70 1.72
CA HIS A 23 3.30 18.66 0.91
C HIS A 23 2.32 18.00 -0.06
N ILE A 24 1.12 17.65 0.41
CA ILE A 24 0.05 17.12 -0.46
C ILE A 24 -0.33 18.16 -1.52
N SER A 25 -0.49 19.42 -1.09
CA SER A 25 -0.82 20.52 -2.00
C SER A 25 0.22 20.70 -3.12
N THR A 26 1.51 20.63 -2.77
CA THR A 26 2.59 20.74 -3.75
C THR A 26 2.53 19.63 -4.80
N ILE A 27 2.39 18.38 -4.37
CA ILE A 27 2.32 17.23 -5.29
C ILE A 27 1.07 17.31 -6.17
N LEU A 28 -0.10 17.58 -5.58
CA LEU A 28 -1.36 17.63 -6.32
C LEU A 28 -1.40 18.81 -7.32
N ASN A 29 -0.82 19.95 -6.98
CA ASN A 29 -0.74 21.09 -7.88
C ASN A 29 0.19 20.83 -9.07
N GLY A 30 1.26 20.07 -8.88
CA GLY A 30 2.15 19.59 -9.93
C GLY A 30 1.57 18.45 -10.79
N CYS A 31 0.49 17.82 -10.33
CA CYS A 31 -0.13 16.69 -11.00
C CYS A 31 -1.15 17.14 -12.07
N PRO A 32 -1.20 16.49 -13.26
CA PRO A 32 -2.25 16.75 -14.25
C PRO A 32 -3.64 16.60 -13.64
N GLY A 33 -4.57 17.48 -13.99
CA GLY A 33 -5.89 17.59 -13.37
C GLY A 33 -6.65 16.26 -13.25
N GLY A 34 -6.70 15.49 -14.34
CA GLY A 34 -7.37 14.18 -14.35
C GLY A 34 -6.75 13.11 -13.44
N PHE A 35 -5.51 13.31 -12.96
CA PHE A 35 -4.84 12.38 -12.04
C PHE A 35 -5.00 12.78 -10.57
N ARG A 36 -5.42 14.00 -10.26
CA ARG A 36 -5.47 14.52 -8.90
C ARG A 36 -6.28 13.66 -7.92
N PRO A 37 -7.50 13.18 -8.27
CA PRO A 37 -8.26 12.33 -7.35
C PRO A 37 -7.54 11.01 -7.03
N ALA A 38 -7.00 10.34 -8.06
CA ALA A 38 -6.24 9.11 -7.89
C ALA A 38 -4.92 9.34 -7.12
N MET A 39 -4.24 10.46 -7.39
CA MET A 39 -3.04 10.86 -6.69
C MET A 39 -3.34 11.15 -5.21
N LEU A 40 -4.44 11.82 -4.88
CA LEU A 40 -4.82 12.02 -3.49
C LEU A 40 -5.01 10.70 -2.75
N LEU A 41 -5.72 9.73 -3.34
CA LEU A 41 -5.89 8.41 -2.73
C LEU A 41 -4.55 7.69 -2.55
N HIS A 42 -3.67 7.77 -3.55
CA HIS A 42 -2.31 7.22 -3.47
C HIS A 42 -1.51 7.86 -2.33
N LEU A 43 -1.54 9.19 -2.19
CA LEU A 43 -0.90 9.93 -1.12
C LEU A 43 -1.45 9.51 0.25
N LEU A 44 -2.76 9.43 0.41
CA LEU A 44 -3.39 9.03 1.67
C LEU A 44 -3.02 7.59 2.07
N GLY A 45 -3.00 6.65 1.12
CA GLY A 45 -2.55 5.28 1.37
C GLY A 45 -1.08 5.21 1.80
N THR A 46 -0.24 6.00 1.18
CA THR A 46 1.19 6.10 1.48
C THR A 46 1.44 6.72 2.84
N TYR A 47 0.79 7.86 3.14
CA TYR A 47 0.86 8.49 4.45
C TYR A 47 0.28 7.60 5.55
N GLY A 48 -0.80 6.88 5.27
CA GLY A 48 -1.36 5.89 6.19
C GLY A 48 -0.32 4.86 6.61
N ALA A 49 0.50 4.39 5.68
CA ALA A 49 1.59 3.48 5.99
C ALA A 49 2.71 4.13 6.81
N LEU A 50 3.09 5.38 6.50
CA LEU A 50 4.14 6.10 7.24
C LEU A 50 3.72 6.50 8.65
N CYS A 51 2.45 6.81 8.84
CA CYS A 51 1.93 7.36 10.10
C CYS A 51 1.27 6.31 11.00
N PHE A 52 1.24 5.04 10.62
CA PHE A 52 0.44 4.02 11.29
C PHE A 52 0.76 3.85 12.78
N SER A 53 2.01 4.03 13.19
CA SER A 53 2.43 3.91 14.59
C SER A 53 1.92 5.07 15.45
N ASN A 54 1.66 6.22 14.85
CA ASN A 54 1.33 7.47 15.54
C ASN A 54 -0.14 7.87 15.38
N VAL A 55 -0.85 7.29 14.43
CA VAL A 55 -2.25 7.64 14.12
C VAL A 55 -3.15 6.44 14.32
N ARG A 56 -4.09 6.56 15.22
CA ARG A 56 -5.14 5.58 15.48
C ARG A 56 -6.48 6.27 15.53
N ALA A 57 -7.49 5.69 14.94
CA ALA A 57 -8.86 6.15 15.04
C ALA A 57 -9.70 5.11 15.78
N GLN A 58 -10.44 5.54 16.77
CA GLN A 58 -11.43 4.67 17.40
C GLN A 58 -12.67 4.63 16.51
N TYR A 59 -13.07 3.44 16.11
CA TYR A 59 -14.22 3.23 15.26
C TYR A 59 -15.47 2.87 16.09
N MET A 60 -16.64 2.84 15.45
CA MET A 60 -17.92 2.55 16.10
C MET A 60 -17.99 1.15 16.75
N ASP A 61 -17.13 0.22 16.35
CA ASP A 61 -16.98 -1.11 16.94
C ASP A 61 -16.18 -1.11 18.26
N GLY A 62 -15.73 0.07 18.72
CA GLY A 62 -14.91 0.24 19.92
C GLY A 62 -13.43 -0.13 19.75
N ARG A 63 -13.02 -0.54 18.54
CA ARG A 63 -11.62 -0.89 18.25
C ARG A 63 -10.84 0.31 17.74
N SER A 64 -9.54 0.29 18.00
CA SER A 64 -8.62 1.26 17.45
C SER A 64 -8.09 0.76 16.11
N HIS A 65 -8.37 1.50 15.05
CA HIS A 65 -7.94 1.20 13.69
C HIS A 65 -6.77 2.08 13.27
N SER A 66 -5.81 1.50 12.59
CA SER A 66 -4.75 2.23 11.88
C SER A 66 -5.27 2.75 10.53
N PRO A 67 -4.61 3.74 9.92
CA PRO A 67 -5.02 4.29 8.62
C PRO A 67 -4.76 3.28 7.50
N SER A 68 -5.72 2.37 7.27
CA SER A 68 -5.65 1.35 6.22
C SER A 68 -6.32 1.87 4.95
N LEU A 69 -5.58 1.91 3.84
CA LEU A 69 -6.11 2.26 2.53
C LEU A 69 -5.44 1.42 1.44
N GLN A 70 -6.26 0.70 0.71
CA GLN A 70 -5.85 -0.14 -0.41
C GLN A 70 -6.37 0.47 -1.71
N VAL A 71 -5.44 0.87 -2.58
CA VAL A 71 -5.74 1.67 -3.77
C VAL A 71 -5.47 0.85 -5.03
N VAL A 72 -6.44 0.82 -5.93
CA VAL A 72 -6.28 0.27 -7.28
C VAL A 72 -6.62 1.36 -8.29
N ILE A 73 -5.69 1.66 -9.19
CA ILE A 73 -5.83 2.68 -10.22
C ILE A 73 -5.81 2.01 -11.59
N VAL A 74 -6.93 2.07 -12.27
CA VAL A 74 -7.07 1.49 -13.61
C VAL A 74 -7.11 2.60 -14.65
N GLY A 75 -6.33 2.46 -15.70
CA GLY A 75 -6.29 3.45 -16.78
C GLY A 75 -5.74 2.84 -18.06
N ALA A 76 -6.04 3.46 -19.21
CA ALA A 76 -5.59 2.99 -20.52
C ALA A 76 -4.06 2.85 -20.60
N GLN A 77 -3.59 2.01 -21.49
CA GLN A 77 -2.16 1.89 -21.79
C GLN A 77 -1.63 3.25 -22.24
N GLY A 78 -0.43 3.63 -21.80
CA GLY A 78 0.18 4.93 -22.14
C GLY A 78 -0.45 6.14 -21.44
N SER A 79 -1.39 5.97 -20.50
CA SER A 79 -2.03 7.07 -19.79
C SER A 79 -1.15 7.78 -18.76
N GLY A 80 0.12 7.37 -18.57
CA GLY A 80 1.05 8.04 -17.66
C GLY A 80 0.96 7.57 -16.21
N LYS A 81 0.39 6.38 -15.93
CA LYS A 81 0.27 5.80 -14.58
C LYS A 81 1.59 5.66 -13.82
N SER A 82 2.73 5.65 -14.51
CA SER A 82 4.07 5.63 -13.89
C SER A 82 4.33 6.80 -12.94
N ILE A 83 3.56 7.89 -13.05
CA ILE A 83 3.67 9.03 -12.13
C ILE A 83 3.46 8.61 -10.66
N PHE A 84 2.57 7.66 -10.39
CA PHE A 84 2.33 7.18 -9.02
C PHE A 84 3.56 6.50 -8.43
N LYS A 85 4.23 5.66 -9.24
CA LYS A 85 5.47 5.01 -8.81
C LYS A 85 6.60 6.02 -8.62
N ASN A 86 6.72 7.00 -9.51
CA ASN A 86 7.74 8.03 -9.39
C ASN A 86 7.57 8.85 -8.10
N VAL A 87 6.36 9.29 -7.79
CA VAL A 87 6.05 10.01 -6.55
C VAL A 87 6.34 9.15 -5.33
N TYR A 88 5.98 7.86 -5.36
CA TYR A 88 6.30 6.94 -4.30
C TYR A 88 7.80 6.78 -4.06
N GLU A 89 8.58 6.47 -5.11
CA GLU A 89 10.01 6.16 -4.98
C GLU A 89 10.88 7.39 -4.77
N GLN A 90 10.52 8.54 -5.32
CA GLN A 90 11.37 9.74 -5.32
C GLN A 90 11.00 10.74 -4.23
N ASP A 91 9.76 10.70 -3.74
CA ASP A 91 9.24 11.65 -2.76
C ASP A 91 8.87 10.98 -1.44
N LEU A 92 7.78 10.19 -1.47
CA LEU A 92 7.10 9.74 -0.25
C LEU A 92 7.89 8.68 0.52
N PHE A 93 8.33 7.65 -0.17
CA PHE A 93 9.04 6.52 0.42
C PHE A 93 10.52 6.46 0.07
N HIS A 94 11.06 7.51 -0.52
CA HIS A 94 12.44 7.52 -0.98
C HIS A 94 13.42 6.98 0.09
N ARG A 95 13.33 7.53 1.29
CA ARG A 95 14.18 7.12 2.41
C ARG A 95 13.93 5.66 2.81
N VAL A 96 12.68 5.24 2.95
CA VAL A 96 12.31 3.87 3.31
C VAL A 96 12.78 2.88 2.25
N VAL A 97 12.57 3.18 0.97
CA VAL A 97 13.03 2.34 -0.15
C VAL A 97 14.56 2.20 -0.16
N MET A 98 15.28 3.28 0.09
CA MET A 98 16.75 3.24 0.15
C MET A 98 17.24 2.43 1.33
N GLU A 99 16.68 2.63 2.52
CA GLU A 99 16.99 1.85 3.72
C GLU A 99 16.70 0.35 3.51
N ASP A 100 15.55 0.01 2.92
CA ASP A 100 15.20 -1.38 2.62
C ASP A 100 16.16 -2.03 1.61
N ARG A 101 16.61 -1.28 0.61
CA ARG A 101 17.63 -1.75 -0.35
C ARG A 101 18.98 -2.02 0.33
N GLU A 102 19.39 -1.18 1.24
CA GLU A 102 20.61 -1.38 2.03
C GLU A 102 20.49 -2.59 2.96
N LYS A 103 19.36 -2.72 3.63
CA LYS A 103 19.05 -3.88 4.47
C LYS A 103 19.10 -5.18 3.67
N ALA A 104 18.45 -5.21 2.52
CA ALA A 104 18.46 -6.38 1.64
C ALA A 104 19.87 -6.78 1.18
N ARG A 105 20.76 -5.80 0.94
CA ARG A 105 22.17 -6.06 0.57
C ARG A 105 22.99 -6.58 1.73
N SER A 106 22.69 -6.17 2.95
CA SER A 106 23.47 -6.55 4.14
C SER A 106 23.24 -8.00 4.59
N ASN A 107 22.19 -8.64 4.05
CA ASN A 107 21.80 -10.03 4.30
C ASN A 107 21.72 -10.41 5.80
N LYS A 108 21.37 -9.47 6.66
CA LYS A 108 21.17 -9.72 8.09
C LYS A 108 19.75 -10.21 8.34
N PRO A 109 19.55 -11.32 9.07
CA PRO A 109 18.25 -11.94 9.24
C PRO A 109 17.22 -11.06 9.99
N ASP A 110 17.68 -10.16 10.85
CA ASP A 110 16.84 -9.36 11.75
C ASP A 110 16.39 -8.02 11.17
N GLN A 111 16.50 -7.85 9.86
CA GLN A 111 16.19 -6.54 9.26
C GLN A 111 14.77 -6.45 8.76
N ILE A 112 14.07 -5.47 9.29
CA ILE A 112 12.71 -5.11 8.90
C ILE A 112 12.71 -4.48 7.51
N ILE A 113 12.03 -5.14 6.56
CA ILE A 113 11.76 -4.60 5.23
C ILE A 113 10.28 -4.19 5.20
N GLN A 114 10.01 -2.93 4.90
CA GLN A 114 8.66 -2.36 4.85
C GLN A 114 8.08 -2.34 3.44
N THR A 115 8.93 -2.24 2.42
CA THR A 115 8.51 -2.21 1.02
C THR A 115 8.51 -3.62 0.44
N ILE A 116 7.33 -4.10 0.08
CA ILE A 116 7.13 -5.48 -0.37
C ILE A 116 6.74 -5.48 -1.84
N GLY A 117 7.45 -6.26 -2.66
CA GLY A 117 7.04 -6.54 -4.04
C GLY A 117 5.92 -7.58 -4.12
N SER A 118 5.11 -7.52 -5.16
CA SER A 118 4.01 -8.48 -5.38
C SER A 118 4.47 -9.92 -5.61
N GLU A 119 5.71 -10.13 -6.02
CA GLU A 119 6.31 -11.45 -6.24
C GLU A 119 6.87 -12.11 -4.98
N ILE A 120 6.68 -11.51 -3.80
CA ILE A 120 7.13 -12.09 -2.55
C ILE A 120 6.57 -13.49 -2.35
N SER A 121 7.39 -14.44 -1.94
CA SER A 121 6.91 -15.78 -1.60
C SER A 121 6.11 -15.77 -0.30
N LYS A 122 5.16 -16.71 -0.16
CA LYS A 122 4.37 -16.83 1.05
C LYS A 122 5.25 -17.07 2.29
N ALA A 123 6.28 -17.91 2.19
CA ALA A 123 7.19 -18.17 3.29
C ALA A 123 7.89 -16.88 3.74
N ARG A 124 8.45 -16.10 2.79
CA ARG A 124 9.13 -14.85 3.13
C ARG A 124 8.19 -13.81 3.74
N LEU A 125 6.96 -13.70 3.24
CA LEU A 125 5.99 -12.78 3.82
C LEU A 125 5.61 -13.17 5.25
N LEU A 126 5.45 -14.46 5.53
CA LEU A 126 5.17 -14.95 6.88
C LEU A 126 6.33 -14.69 7.85
N GLU A 127 7.57 -14.87 7.42
CA GLU A 127 8.76 -14.50 8.19
C GLU A 127 8.78 -13.01 8.51
N LEU A 128 8.50 -12.16 7.52
CA LEU A 128 8.44 -10.71 7.73
C LEU A 128 7.33 -10.32 8.71
N ILE A 129 6.16 -10.94 8.62
CA ILE A 129 5.04 -10.67 9.53
C ILE A 129 5.39 -11.12 10.95
N ALA A 130 5.94 -12.32 11.11
CA ALA A 130 6.28 -12.87 12.42
C ALA A 130 7.46 -12.12 13.09
N GLY A 131 8.43 -11.69 12.30
CA GLY A 131 9.59 -10.94 12.79
C GLY A 131 9.36 -9.45 13.03
N ASN A 132 8.24 -8.89 12.56
CA ASN A 132 8.00 -7.45 12.54
C ASN A 132 6.66 -7.10 13.18
N HIS A 133 6.56 -7.28 14.49
CA HIS A 133 5.41 -6.80 15.24
C HIS A 133 5.29 -5.28 15.11
N ASP A 134 4.07 -4.81 14.82
CA ASP A 134 3.75 -3.39 14.70
C ASP A 134 4.47 -2.63 13.57
N VAL A 135 4.83 -3.32 12.49
CA VAL A 135 5.36 -2.68 11.29
C VAL A 135 4.33 -2.67 10.17
N TYR A 136 4.28 -1.57 9.47
CA TYR A 136 3.46 -1.41 8.28
C TYR A 136 4.22 -1.88 7.04
N PHE A 137 3.53 -2.66 6.23
CA PHE A 137 4.01 -3.00 4.90
C PHE A 137 3.33 -2.13 3.84
N TYR A 138 4.09 -1.79 2.83
CA TYR A 138 3.56 -1.08 1.67
C TYR A 138 4.02 -1.75 0.37
N SER A 139 3.12 -1.84 -0.61
CA SER A 139 3.44 -2.34 -1.94
C SER A 139 3.00 -1.35 -3.01
N MET A 140 3.89 -1.07 -3.95
CA MET A 140 3.60 -0.26 -5.13
C MET A 140 3.91 -1.08 -6.38
N GLU A 141 2.86 -1.43 -7.14
CA GLU A 141 2.99 -2.18 -8.38
C GLU A 141 2.35 -1.42 -9.55
N THR A 142 3.07 -1.41 -10.67
CA THR A 142 2.62 -0.74 -11.89
C THR A 142 1.82 -1.63 -12.83
N GLU A 143 1.91 -2.94 -12.63
CA GLU A 143 1.22 -3.95 -13.44
C GLU A 143 0.36 -4.84 -12.55
N ILE A 144 -0.94 -4.60 -12.54
CA ILE A 144 -1.89 -5.36 -11.71
C ILE A 144 -1.92 -6.85 -12.05
N ASP A 145 -1.54 -7.21 -13.27
CA ASP A 145 -1.47 -8.61 -13.69
C ASP A 145 -0.39 -9.41 -12.94
N THR A 146 0.71 -8.77 -12.53
CA THR A 146 1.73 -9.38 -11.67
C THR A 146 1.13 -9.73 -10.31
N VAL A 147 0.34 -8.82 -9.74
CA VAL A 147 -0.37 -9.04 -8.48
C VAL A 147 -1.41 -10.17 -8.62
N ARG A 148 -2.16 -10.19 -9.72
CA ARG A 148 -3.13 -11.25 -10.02
C ARG A 148 -2.46 -12.62 -10.10
N GLN A 149 -1.28 -12.71 -10.72
CA GLN A 149 -0.51 -13.95 -10.74
C GLN A 149 -0.10 -14.41 -9.35
N SER A 150 0.29 -13.50 -8.46
CA SER A 150 0.59 -13.83 -7.06
C SER A 150 -0.62 -14.45 -6.35
N PHE A 151 -1.83 -13.94 -6.58
CA PHE A 151 -3.05 -14.49 -5.99
C PHE A 151 -3.38 -15.91 -6.50
N THR A 152 -3.13 -16.18 -7.78
CA THR A 152 -3.50 -17.46 -8.40
C THR A 152 -2.46 -18.54 -8.23
N LYS A 153 -1.19 -18.19 -8.15
CA LYS A 153 -0.07 -19.14 -8.07
C LYS A 153 0.39 -19.47 -6.63
N GLY A 154 -0.38 -19.07 -5.61
CA GLY A 154 -0.02 -19.30 -4.22
C GLY A 154 1.15 -18.43 -3.75
N GLY A 155 1.32 -17.26 -4.33
CA GLY A 155 2.28 -16.24 -3.88
C GLY A 155 1.99 -15.74 -2.47
N GLY A 156 2.85 -14.86 -1.96
CA GLY A 156 2.74 -14.34 -0.61
C GLY A 156 1.49 -13.49 -0.38
N LEU A 157 1.16 -12.66 -1.38
CA LEU A 157 -0.06 -11.85 -1.31
C LEU A 157 -1.28 -12.71 -1.62
N SER A 158 -2.22 -12.75 -0.70
CA SER A 158 -3.52 -13.41 -0.91
C SER A 158 -4.65 -12.43 -0.59
N SER A 159 -5.79 -12.62 -1.24
CA SER A 159 -6.96 -11.76 -1.00
C SER A 159 -7.44 -11.81 0.45
N ASP A 160 -7.31 -12.95 1.12
CA ASP A 160 -7.65 -13.09 2.54
C ASP A 160 -6.72 -12.26 3.44
N LEU A 161 -5.40 -12.34 3.20
CA LEU A 161 -4.42 -11.53 3.92
C LEU A 161 -4.69 -10.03 3.76
N LEU A 162 -4.94 -9.59 2.52
CA LEU A 162 -5.18 -8.17 2.24
C LEU A 162 -6.48 -7.67 2.88
N ARG A 163 -7.55 -8.47 2.88
CA ARG A 163 -8.80 -8.11 3.57
C ARG A 163 -8.61 -8.01 5.07
N LYS A 164 -7.93 -8.97 5.68
CA LYS A 164 -7.64 -8.94 7.13
C LYS A 164 -6.78 -7.74 7.50
N ALA A 165 -5.76 -7.44 6.70
CA ALA A 165 -4.94 -6.25 6.89
C ALA A 165 -5.75 -4.95 6.79
N PHE A 166 -6.68 -4.87 5.82
CA PHE A 166 -7.57 -3.71 5.68
C PHE A 166 -8.48 -3.53 6.89
N SER A 167 -9.04 -4.61 7.40
CA SER A 167 -9.95 -4.60 8.56
C SER A 167 -9.21 -4.55 9.91
N ASN A 168 -7.88 -4.48 9.91
CA ASN A 168 -7.05 -4.58 11.12
C ASN A 168 -7.36 -5.87 11.92
N GLU A 169 -7.60 -6.98 11.22
CA GLU A 169 -7.85 -8.28 11.81
C GLU A 169 -6.54 -9.06 11.97
N SER A 170 -6.49 -9.91 12.99
CA SER A 170 -5.36 -10.80 13.19
C SER A 170 -5.41 -12.00 12.23
N ILE A 171 -4.23 -12.46 11.86
CA ILE A 171 -4.03 -13.74 11.18
C ILE A 171 -3.43 -14.76 12.16
N SER A 172 -3.88 -15.99 12.10
CA SER A 172 -3.28 -17.08 12.84
C SER A 172 -2.42 -17.91 11.89
N LEU A 173 -1.15 -18.10 12.25
CA LEU A 173 -0.17 -18.87 11.52
C LEU A 173 0.19 -20.11 12.34
N ASP A 174 -0.51 -21.21 12.09
CA ASP A 174 -0.26 -22.47 12.75
C ASP A 174 -0.62 -23.64 11.82
N ASN A 175 0.23 -23.90 10.85
CA ASN A 175 0.10 -25.05 9.99
C ASN A 175 1.40 -25.87 9.97
N LYS A 176 1.32 -27.12 9.51
CA LYS A 176 2.43 -28.08 9.52
C LYS A 176 3.74 -27.58 8.89
N HIS A 177 3.61 -26.66 7.92
CA HIS A 177 4.76 -26.14 7.17
C HIS A 177 5.20 -24.74 7.64
N THR A 178 4.54 -24.19 8.67
CA THR A 178 4.96 -22.91 9.25
C THR A 178 6.14 -23.16 10.18
N PRO A 179 7.28 -22.48 10.00
CA PRO A 179 8.40 -22.54 10.94
C PRO A 179 7.94 -22.19 12.36
N ASN A 180 8.54 -22.82 13.37
CA ASN A 180 8.09 -22.63 14.76
C ASN A 180 8.15 -21.16 15.20
N GLU A 181 9.18 -20.45 14.78
CA GLU A 181 9.38 -19.02 15.03
C GLU A 181 8.33 -18.12 14.35
N CYS A 182 7.64 -18.64 13.35
CA CYS A 182 6.58 -17.94 12.64
C CYS A 182 5.17 -18.34 13.09
N ARG A 183 5.04 -19.21 14.10
CA ARG A 183 3.73 -19.62 14.64
C ARG A 183 3.18 -18.61 15.61
N GLY A 184 1.90 -18.36 15.51
CA GLY A 184 1.22 -17.43 16.41
C GLY A 184 0.09 -16.68 15.76
N THR A 185 -0.40 -15.66 16.45
CA THR A 185 -1.43 -14.76 15.98
C THR A 185 -0.85 -13.35 15.86
N PHE A 186 -0.91 -12.78 14.66
CA PHE A 186 -0.28 -11.52 14.32
C PHE A 186 -1.29 -10.55 13.74
N LEU A 187 -1.15 -9.27 14.06
CA LEU A 187 -1.80 -8.19 13.32
C LEU A 187 -0.94 -7.85 12.11
N VAL A 188 -1.60 -7.68 10.97
CA VAL A 188 -0.92 -7.32 9.73
C VAL A 188 -1.43 -5.95 9.29
N TYR A 189 -0.49 -5.04 9.12
CA TYR A 189 -0.76 -3.71 8.60
C TYR A 189 -0.18 -3.62 7.19
N PHE A 190 -1.04 -3.46 6.20
CA PHE A 190 -0.62 -3.50 4.81
C PHE A 190 -1.45 -2.55 3.95
N ASN A 191 -0.80 -1.53 3.42
CA ASN A 191 -1.35 -0.65 2.41
C ASN A 191 -0.69 -0.92 1.06
N TYR A 192 -1.42 -0.65 -0.01
CA TYR A 192 -0.84 -0.75 -1.35
C TYR A 192 -1.46 0.27 -2.32
N THR A 193 -0.71 0.53 -3.37
CA THR A 193 -1.24 1.14 -4.60
C THR A 193 -0.84 0.25 -5.77
N PHE A 194 -1.83 -0.33 -6.44
CA PHE A 194 -1.63 -1.10 -7.65
C PHE A 194 -2.19 -0.35 -8.84
N THR A 195 -1.42 -0.27 -9.91
CA THR A 195 -1.90 0.33 -11.15
C THR A 195 -1.94 -0.70 -12.26
N GLY A 196 -2.86 -0.53 -13.21
CA GLY A 196 -2.99 -1.46 -14.33
C GLY A 196 -3.82 -0.94 -15.47
N THR A 197 -3.91 -1.75 -16.50
CA THR A 197 -4.83 -1.54 -17.63
C THR A 197 -6.09 -2.39 -17.42
N PRO A 198 -7.24 -1.98 -18.00
CA PRO A 198 -8.47 -2.77 -17.97
C PRO A 198 -8.30 -4.13 -18.62
#